data_03e213cedd5d5d9fc8695a123c3e9134
#
_entry.id   03e213cedd5d5d9fc8695a123c3e9134
#
_cell.length_a   1.000
_cell.length_b   1.000
_cell.length_c   1.000
_cell.angle_alpha   90.00
_cell.angle_beta   90.00
_cell.angle_gamma   90.00
#
_symmetry.space_group_name_H-M   'P 1'
#
loop_
_entity.id
_entity.type
_entity.pdbx_description
1 polymer ?
#
loop_
_entity_poly.entity_id
_entity_poly.type
_entity_poly.pdbx_seq_one_letter_code
_entity_poly.pdbx_strand_id
1 'polypeptide(L)'
;FWEDARLEFNGTHVGRAAIRACYEDWINTKRAPVEGLRHMIYMPLIDLDGDHARTETYVDADAHTRRSGRTVLLRSLYRDRFAKRNGEWRFLEREIVPMRSLYDREDGN
;
A
#
# COMPACT_ATOMS: atom_id res chain seq x y z
N PHE A 1 3.76 -11.28 4.18
CA PHE A 1 2.42 -11.90 4.16
C PHE A 1 2.49 -13.38 4.50
N TRP A 2 1.49 -13.87 5.23
CA TRP A 2 1.28 -15.29 5.40
C TRP A 2 0.81 -15.92 4.07
N GLU A 3 0.95 -17.25 3.92
CA GLU A 3 0.59 -17.93 2.68
C GLU A 3 -0.89 -17.82 2.34
N ASP A 4 -1.74 -17.78 3.36
CA ASP A 4 -3.20 -17.65 3.26
C ASP A 4 -3.67 -16.19 3.36
N ALA A 5 -2.78 -15.23 3.27
CA ALA A 5 -3.10 -13.82 3.43
C ALA A 5 -3.99 -13.28 2.31
N ARG A 6 -4.59 -12.13 2.59
CA ARG A 6 -5.52 -11.45 1.70
C ARG A 6 -5.08 -10.00 1.50
N LEU A 7 -5.13 -9.53 0.28
CA LEU A 7 -4.89 -8.15 -0.09
C LEU A 7 -6.12 -7.59 -0.78
N GLU A 8 -6.65 -6.49 -0.24
CA GLU A 8 -7.67 -5.69 -0.89
C GLU A 8 -7.01 -4.46 -1.52
N PHE A 9 -6.79 -4.52 -2.79
CA PHE A 9 -6.22 -3.43 -3.57
C PHE A 9 -6.59 -3.62 -5.04
N ASN A 10 -7.47 -2.75 -5.56
CA ASN A 10 -8.04 -2.91 -6.90
C ASN A 10 -8.63 -4.31 -7.10
N GLY A 11 -9.45 -4.73 -6.13
CA GLY A 11 -10.01 -6.06 -6.08
C GLY A 11 -9.41 -6.87 -4.94
N THR A 12 -9.83 -8.12 -4.86
CA THR A 12 -9.45 -9.04 -3.81
C THR A 12 -8.43 -10.04 -4.34
N HIS A 13 -7.32 -10.19 -3.62
CA HIS A 13 -6.26 -11.12 -3.95
C HIS A 13 -6.00 -12.04 -2.77
N VAL A 14 -6.25 -13.33 -2.93
CA VAL A 14 -6.14 -14.33 -1.87
C VAL A 14 -4.95 -15.23 -2.14
N GLY A 15 -4.11 -15.37 -1.12
CA GLY A 15 -2.90 -16.18 -1.18
C GLY A 15 -1.69 -15.40 -1.68
N ARG A 16 -0.52 -15.85 -1.25
CA ARG A 16 0.74 -15.14 -1.53
C ARG A 16 1.03 -15.00 -3.02
N ALA A 17 0.71 -16.02 -3.82
CA ALA A 17 0.96 -15.96 -5.27
C ALA A 17 0.11 -14.87 -5.95
N ALA A 18 -1.18 -14.76 -5.59
CA ALA A 18 -2.06 -13.73 -6.13
C ALA A 18 -1.64 -12.34 -5.68
N ILE A 19 -1.23 -12.20 -4.42
CA ILE A 19 -0.73 -10.94 -3.87
C ILE A 19 0.53 -10.50 -4.62
N ARG A 20 1.46 -11.43 -4.84
CA ARG A 20 2.68 -11.16 -5.59
C ARG A 20 2.37 -10.69 -7.01
N ALA A 21 1.45 -11.35 -7.69
CA ALA A 21 1.03 -10.97 -9.03
C ALA A 21 0.43 -9.56 -9.07
N CYS A 22 -0.35 -9.19 -8.05
CA CYS A 22 -0.89 -7.85 -7.92
C CYS A 22 0.21 -6.79 -7.80
N TYR A 23 1.22 -7.02 -6.96
CA TYR A 23 2.34 -6.10 -6.82
C TYR A 23 3.20 -6.03 -8.08
N GLU A 24 3.42 -7.15 -8.75
CA GLU A 24 4.17 -7.16 -10.01
C GLU A 24 3.45 -6.34 -11.10
N ASP A 25 2.14 -6.47 -11.20
CA ASP A 25 1.33 -5.65 -12.10
C ASP A 25 1.46 -4.17 -11.74
N TRP A 26 1.36 -3.83 -10.46
CA TRP A 26 1.54 -2.46 -10.00
C TRP A 26 2.91 -1.89 -10.36
N ILE A 27 3.97 -2.69 -10.17
CA ILE A 27 5.33 -2.28 -10.54
C ILE A 27 5.40 -1.94 -12.03
N ASN A 28 4.83 -2.78 -12.87
CA ASN A 28 4.91 -2.62 -14.31
C ASN A 28 4.03 -1.50 -14.86
N THR A 29 2.91 -1.22 -14.21
CA THR A 29 1.91 -0.26 -14.73
C THR A 29 1.93 1.08 -14.04
N LYS A 30 2.15 1.12 -12.73
CA LYS A 30 2.07 2.35 -11.93
C LYS A 30 3.43 2.84 -11.47
N ARG A 31 4.31 1.93 -11.09
CA ARG A 31 5.65 2.29 -10.59
C ARG A 31 6.60 2.65 -11.74
N ALA A 32 6.55 1.93 -12.83
CA ALA A 32 7.48 2.12 -13.95
C ALA A 32 7.41 3.52 -14.57
N PRO A 33 6.22 4.16 -14.73
CA PRO A 33 6.12 5.50 -15.32
C PRO A 33 6.63 6.63 -14.44
N VAL A 34 6.97 6.38 -13.18
CA VAL A 34 7.40 7.41 -12.23
C VAL A 34 8.80 7.18 -11.72
N GLU A 35 9.40 8.23 -11.21
CA GLU A 35 10.72 8.19 -10.57
C GLU A 35 10.69 9.00 -9.29
N GLY A 36 11.71 8.80 -8.45
CA GLY A 36 11.80 9.50 -7.17
C GLY A 36 10.70 9.15 -6.20
N LEU A 37 10.12 7.94 -6.32
CA LEU A 37 9.03 7.53 -5.45
C LEU A 37 9.48 7.47 -4.00
N ARG A 38 8.72 8.15 -3.13
CA ARG A 38 8.90 8.10 -1.69
C ARG A 38 7.58 7.76 -1.03
N HIS A 39 7.66 6.93 -0.01
CA HIS A 39 6.54 6.68 0.89
C HIS A 39 6.85 7.27 2.26
N MET A 40 5.96 8.12 2.77
CA MET A 40 6.01 8.63 4.14
C MET A 40 4.95 7.88 4.92
N ILE A 41 5.39 7.12 5.91
CA ILE A 41 4.51 6.30 6.75
C ILE A 41 4.39 6.99 8.10
N TYR A 42 3.15 7.30 8.47
CA TYR A 42 2.88 7.90 9.77
C TYR A 42 2.79 6.82 10.84
N MET A 43 2.84 7.24 12.10
CA MET A 43 2.75 6.32 13.22
C MET A 43 1.42 5.55 13.17
N PRO A 44 1.47 4.21 13.20
CA PRO A 44 0.26 3.41 13.14
C PRO A 44 -0.50 3.45 14.46
N LEU A 45 -1.83 3.36 14.35
CA LEU A 45 -2.67 2.97 15.47
C LEU A 45 -2.68 1.45 15.54
N ILE A 46 -2.33 0.91 16.70
CA ILE A 46 -2.19 -0.54 16.89
C ILE A 46 -3.14 -1.01 17.97
N ASP A 47 -3.96 -2.00 17.64
CA ASP A 47 -4.81 -2.72 18.57
C ASP A 47 -4.32 -4.17 18.63
N LEU A 48 -3.70 -4.52 19.74
CA LEU A 48 -3.08 -5.82 19.96
C LEU A 48 -4.00 -6.73 20.76
N ASP A 49 -4.26 -7.93 20.25
CA ASP A 49 -5.09 -8.93 20.89
C ASP A 49 -4.42 -10.32 20.77
N GLY A 50 -3.60 -10.68 21.76
CA GLY A 50 -2.88 -11.96 21.77
C GLY A 50 -1.97 -12.12 20.56
N ASP A 51 -2.24 -13.14 19.76
CA ASP A 51 -1.48 -13.44 18.54
C ASP A 51 -2.04 -12.74 17.30
N HIS A 52 -2.91 -11.76 17.48
CA HIS A 52 -3.47 -10.93 16.43
C HIS A 52 -3.26 -9.46 16.71
N ALA A 53 -3.12 -8.68 15.67
CA ALA A 53 -3.08 -7.23 15.77
C ALA A 53 -3.84 -6.61 14.61
N ARG A 54 -4.47 -5.48 14.86
CA ARG A 54 -5.07 -4.62 13.83
C ARG A 54 -4.33 -3.31 13.84
N THR A 55 -4.01 -2.79 12.67
CA THR A 55 -3.36 -1.50 12.55
C THR A 55 -4.03 -0.65 11.50
N GLU A 56 -3.99 0.66 11.74
CA GLU A 56 -4.35 1.66 10.74
C GLU A 56 -3.18 2.61 10.58
N THR A 57 -2.74 2.81 9.34
CA THR A 57 -1.56 3.61 9.05
C THR A 57 -1.86 4.53 7.87
N TYR A 58 -1.73 5.83 8.09
CA TYR A 58 -1.76 6.77 6.97
C TYR A 58 -0.44 6.75 6.24
N VAL A 59 -0.53 6.81 4.92
CA VAL A 59 0.65 6.78 4.04
C VAL A 59 0.48 7.86 2.99
N ASP A 60 1.48 8.73 2.90
CA ASP A 60 1.60 9.66 1.78
C ASP A 60 2.72 9.17 0.88
N ALA A 61 2.55 9.36 -0.42
CA ALA A 61 3.59 9.06 -1.38
C ALA A 61 3.74 10.23 -2.35
N ASP A 62 4.94 10.49 -2.79
CA ASP A 62 5.20 11.41 -3.87
C ASP A 62 6.18 10.81 -4.89
N ALA A 63 6.05 11.28 -6.10
CA ALA A 63 6.90 10.86 -7.21
C ALA A 63 6.82 11.89 -8.33
N HIS A 64 7.65 11.71 -9.35
CA HIS A 64 7.58 12.50 -10.58
C HIS A 64 7.32 11.58 -11.75
N THR A 65 6.47 12.01 -12.68
CA THR A 65 6.32 11.26 -13.92
C THR A 65 7.59 11.39 -14.76
N ARG A 66 8.08 10.29 -15.29
CA ARG A 66 9.31 10.31 -16.12
C ARG A 66 9.13 11.14 -17.38
N ARG A 67 7.94 11.08 -17.95
CA ARG A 67 7.63 11.72 -19.22
C ARG A 67 7.59 13.23 -19.13
N SER A 68 6.96 13.80 -18.10
CA SER A 68 6.71 15.24 -18.01
C SER A 68 7.35 15.92 -16.80
N GLY A 69 7.90 15.14 -15.85
CA GLY A 69 8.42 15.67 -14.60
C GLY A 69 7.35 16.17 -13.63
N ARG A 70 6.07 15.91 -13.93
CA ARG A 70 4.98 16.37 -13.08
C ARG A 70 4.97 15.60 -11.77
N THR A 71 4.69 16.32 -10.69
CA THR A 71 4.58 15.72 -9.35
C THR A 71 3.28 14.93 -9.22
N VAL A 72 3.38 13.75 -8.65
CA VAL A 72 2.25 12.91 -8.27
C VAL A 72 2.23 12.81 -6.77
N LEU A 73 1.09 13.12 -6.16
CA LEU A 73 0.87 12.99 -4.73
C LEU A 73 -0.26 12.00 -4.50
N LEU A 74 -0.02 11.04 -3.64
CA LEU A 74 -0.99 10.00 -3.29
C LEU A 74 -1.13 9.97 -1.77
N ARG A 75 -2.36 9.83 -1.32
CA ARG A 75 -2.67 9.61 0.09
C ARG A 75 -3.48 8.33 0.23
N SER A 76 -3.08 7.49 1.16
CA SER A 76 -3.73 6.21 1.40
C SER A 76 -3.89 5.94 2.88
N LEU A 77 -4.83 5.08 3.21
CA LEU A 77 -4.96 4.48 4.52
C LEU A 77 -4.73 2.97 4.35
N TYR A 78 -3.79 2.43 5.12
CA TYR A 78 -3.59 0.99 5.18
C TYR A 78 -4.29 0.45 6.42
N ARG A 79 -5.25 -0.44 6.22
CA ARG A 79 -5.88 -1.20 7.27
C ARG A 79 -5.34 -2.61 7.23
N ASP A 80 -4.60 -2.97 8.26
CA ASP A 80 -3.87 -4.23 8.27
C ASP A 80 -4.33 -5.10 9.43
N ARG A 81 -4.29 -6.40 9.19
CA ARG A 81 -4.40 -7.42 10.21
C ARG A 81 -3.15 -8.28 10.16
N PHE A 82 -2.59 -8.51 11.33
CA PHE A 82 -1.42 -9.35 11.52
C PHE A 82 -1.79 -10.57 12.34
N ALA A 83 -1.13 -11.66 12.07
CA ALA A 83 -1.18 -12.84 12.90
C ALA A 83 0.22 -13.29 13.26
N LYS A 84 0.41 -13.70 14.52
CA LYS A 84 1.64 -14.29 14.99
C LYS A 84 1.49 -15.81 14.94
N ARG A 85 2.39 -16.45 14.19
CA ARG A 85 2.45 -17.90 14.06
C ARG A 85 3.90 -18.34 14.27
N ASN A 86 4.12 -19.29 15.13
CA ASN A 86 5.47 -19.78 15.43
C ASN A 86 6.45 -18.64 15.84
N GLY A 87 5.93 -17.69 16.63
CA GLY A 87 6.72 -16.57 17.11
C GLY A 87 6.97 -15.46 16.11
N GLU A 88 6.37 -15.51 14.93
CA GLU A 88 6.62 -14.58 13.85
C GLU A 88 5.36 -13.83 13.45
N TRP A 89 5.44 -12.49 13.40
CA TRP A 89 4.35 -11.64 12.96
C TRP A 89 4.45 -11.41 11.45
N ARG A 90 3.34 -11.68 10.74
CA ARG A 90 3.21 -11.34 9.33
C ARG A 90 1.82 -10.85 9.02
N PHE A 91 1.67 -10.17 7.87
CA PHE A 91 0.36 -9.74 7.39
C PHE A 91 -0.55 -10.95 7.14
N LEU A 92 -1.72 -10.91 7.74
CA LEU A 92 -2.82 -11.81 7.43
C LEU A 92 -3.75 -11.17 6.41
N GLU A 93 -3.96 -9.86 6.51
CA GLU A 93 -4.77 -9.09 5.58
C GLU A 93 -4.24 -7.67 5.48
N ARG A 94 -4.23 -7.14 4.29
CA ARG A 94 -3.97 -5.72 4.05
C ARG A 94 -5.07 -5.17 3.16
N GLU A 95 -5.67 -4.07 3.58
CA GLU A 95 -6.55 -3.25 2.75
C GLU A 95 -5.86 -1.92 2.49
N ILE A 96 -5.63 -1.61 1.21
CA ILE A 96 -5.10 -0.32 0.79
C ILE A 96 -6.29 0.52 0.31
N VAL A 97 -6.62 1.57 1.08
CA VAL A 97 -7.72 2.46 0.79
C VAL A 97 -7.17 3.74 0.19
N PRO A 98 -7.29 3.97 -1.11
CA PRO A 98 -6.90 5.24 -1.70
C PRO A 98 -7.80 6.34 -1.17
N MET A 99 -7.22 7.39 -0.62
CA MET A 99 -7.99 8.52 -0.09
C MET A 99 -7.96 9.70 -1.02
N ARG A 100 -6.80 9.97 -1.63
CA ARG A 100 -6.64 11.12 -2.51
C ARG A 100 -5.46 10.91 -3.45
N SER A 101 -5.66 11.31 -4.68
CA SER A 101 -4.62 11.35 -5.69
C SER A 101 -4.59 12.74 -6.30
N LEU A 102 -3.43 13.38 -6.26
CA LEU A 102 -3.22 14.71 -6.80
C LEU A 102 -2.04 14.67 -7.75
N TYR A 103 -2.24 15.30 -8.89
CA TYR A 103 -1.15 15.60 -9.81
C TYR A 103 -0.87 17.08 -9.74
N ASP A 104 0.40 17.43 -9.79
CA ASP A 104 0.81 18.81 -9.97
C ASP A 104 0.22 19.31 -11.28
N ARG A 105 -0.46 20.45 -11.24
CA ARG A 105 -1.17 20.97 -12.39
C ARG A 105 -0.66 22.34 -12.74
N GLU A 106 -0.26 22.46 -13.96
CA GLU A 106 0.14 23.74 -14.52
C GLU A 106 -1.02 24.72 -14.66
N ASP A 107 -2.22 24.18 -14.81
CA ASP A 107 -3.45 24.98 -14.96
C ASP A 107 -4.14 25.27 -13.62
N GLY A 108 -3.57 24.82 -12.50
CA GLY A 108 -4.11 25.04 -11.16
C GLY A 108 -5.36 24.23 -10.81
N ASN A 109 -5.74 23.27 -11.60
CA ASN A 109 -6.92 22.46 -11.33
C ASN A 109 -6.65 21.29 -10.40
#